data_fca048e0a4cd7f708512035ef62486d6
#
_entry.id   fca048e0a4cd7f708512035ef62486d6
#
_cell.length_a   1.000
_cell.length_b   1.000
_cell.length_c   1.000
_cell.angle_alpha   90.00
_cell.angle_beta   90.00
_cell.angle_gamma   90.00
#
_symmetry.space_group_name_H-M   'P 1'
#
loop_
_entity.id
_entity.type
_entity.pdbx_description
1 polymer ?
#
loop_
_entity_poly.entity_id
_entity_poly.type
_entity_poly.pdbx_seq_one_letter_code
_entity_poly.pdbx_strand_id
1 'polypeptide(L)'
;GHLKCLVYAREQGADWDDDVASAAASVGSLECLQYAVENGCSINGAIDAAAAAGHLPCMQYCLENGGEINTNTAFKAASMGTVECLRFAVENGSGWTSEVIIQSAYGHTECLQYALESGCPREDNGFAMPAAFCGAHIDCLKLLHEAGYPWPKNLFGDEQSVFNPMRPVEDEKLIVVFDYALGNGWAWNTATVESLAGMGSLSL
;
A
#
# COMPACT_ATOMS: atom_id res chain seq x y z
N GLY A 1 -3.72 12.38 19.06
CA GLY A 1 -5.08 12.82 19.35
C GLY A 1 -5.15 13.69 20.61
N HIS A 2 -5.98 14.71 20.55
CA HIS A 2 -6.20 15.62 21.67
C HIS A 2 -7.62 15.41 22.22
N LEU A 3 -7.84 14.34 22.99
CA LEU A 3 -9.16 13.96 23.50
C LEU A 3 -9.86 15.13 24.24
N LYS A 4 -9.16 15.83 25.11
CA LYS A 4 -9.75 16.97 25.85
C LYS A 4 -10.26 18.09 24.96
N CYS A 5 -9.56 18.36 23.84
CA CYS A 5 -10.02 19.35 22.84
C CYS A 5 -11.24 18.84 22.07
N LEU A 6 -11.27 17.55 21.75
CA LEU A 6 -12.40 16.92 21.08
C LEU A 6 -13.66 16.95 21.95
N VAL A 7 -13.52 16.60 23.24
CA VAL A 7 -14.60 16.68 24.23
C VAL A 7 -15.12 18.12 24.34
N TYR A 8 -14.22 19.09 24.53
CA TYR A 8 -14.59 20.49 24.63
C TYR A 8 -15.34 21.00 23.39
N ALA A 9 -14.83 20.67 22.18
CA ALA A 9 -15.49 21.08 20.94
C ALA A 9 -16.92 20.53 20.86
N ARG A 10 -17.13 19.28 21.26
CA ARG A 10 -18.45 18.66 21.30
C ARG A 10 -19.39 19.32 22.31
N GLU A 11 -18.92 19.64 23.50
CA GLU A 11 -19.68 20.34 24.55
C GLU A 11 -20.08 21.76 24.11
N GLN A 12 -19.26 22.41 23.26
CA GLN A 12 -19.58 23.72 22.67
C GLN A 12 -20.52 23.65 21.45
N GLY A 13 -21.01 22.46 21.12
CA GLY A 13 -21.96 22.27 20.04
C GLY A 13 -21.33 22.24 18.66
N ALA A 14 -20.04 21.92 18.55
CA ALA A 14 -19.42 21.71 17.25
C ALA A 14 -20.11 20.53 16.54
N ASP A 15 -20.52 20.75 15.31
CA ASP A 15 -20.94 19.67 14.44
C ASP A 15 -19.76 18.74 14.17
N TRP A 16 -20.03 17.47 14.17
CA TRP A 16 -19.10 16.48 13.68
C TRP A 16 -19.81 15.43 12.83
N ASP A 17 -19.05 14.87 11.95
CA ASP A 17 -19.46 13.87 10.98
C ASP A 17 -18.67 12.57 11.19
N ASP A 18 -18.87 11.64 10.29
CA ASP A 18 -18.21 10.34 10.30
C ASP A 18 -16.68 10.44 10.08
N ASP A 19 -16.18 11.57 9.56
CA ASP A 19 -14.75 11.79 9.34
C ASP A 19 -13.97 11.94 10.66
N VAL A 20 -14.64 12.32 11.76
CA VAL A 20 -13.99 12.43 13.09
C VAL A 20 -13.45 11.07 13.56
N ALA A 21 -14.23 9.99 13.38
CA ALA A 21 -13.78 8.64 13.72
C ALA A 21 -12.63 8.18 12.80
N SER A 22 -12.73 8.44 11.50
CA SER A 22 -11.68 8.11 10.52
C SER A 22 -10.39 8.90 10.77
N ALA A 23 -10.51 10.19 11.13
CA ALA A 23 -9.36 11.02 11.49
C ALA A 23 -8.68 10.53 12.77
N ALA A 24 -9.46 10.16 13.81
CA ALA A 24 -8.92 9.60 15.04
C ALA A 24 -8.19 8.27 14.79
N ALA A 25 -8.77 7.41 13.94
CA ALA A 25 -8.20 6.13 13.54
C ALA A 25 -6.91 6.29 12.74
N SER A 26 -6.85 7.27 11.82
CA SER A 26 -5.68 7.54 10.98
C SER A 26 -4.46 8.05 11.74
N VAL A 27 -4.65 8.65 12.91
CA VAL A 27 -3.56 9.09 13.80
C VAL A 27 -3.32 8.15 14.98
N GLY A 28 -4.02 7.02 15.03
CA GLY A 28 -3.87 6.00 16.06
C GLY A 28 -4.38 6.42 17.44
N SER A 29 -5.22 7.45 17.52
CA SER A 29 -5.77 7.88 18.80
C SER A 29 -6.99 7.06 19.18
N LEU A 30 -6.75 5.91 19.82
CA LEU A 30 -7.81 5.00 20.25
C LEU A 30 -8.83 5.70 21.18
N GLU A 31 -8.36 6.54 22.11
CA GLU A 31 -9.24 7.26 23.01
C GLU A 31 -10.18 8.26 22.29
N CYS A 32 -9.66 8.96 21.27
CA CYS A 32 -10.49 9.85 20.44
C CYS A 32 -11.46 9.05 19.57
N LEU A 33 -11.04 7.92 19.04
CA LEU A 33 -11.88 7.02 18.26
C LEU A 33 -13.03 6.47 19.11
N GLN A 34 -12.73 5.99 20.31
CA GLN A 34 -13.74 5.52 21.25
C GLN A 34 -14.75 6.62 21.57
N TYR A 35 -14.27 7.79 21.94
CA TYR A 35 -15.13 8.92 22.26
C TYR A 35 -16.01 9.33 21.05
N ALA A 36 -15.47 9.36 19.85
CA ALA A 36 -16.24 9.70 18.65
C ALA A 36 -17.36 8.70 18.39
N VAL A 37 -17.07 7.40 18.45
CA VAL A 37 -18.05 6.33 18.21
C VAL A 37 -19.12 6.31 19.31
N GLU A 38 -18.76 6.44 20.59
CA GLU A 38 -19.69 6.52 21.72
C GLU A 38 -20.64 7.73 21.63
N ASN A 39 -20.22 8.79 20.94
CA ASN A 39 -21.03 9.99 20.70
C ASN A 39 -21.67 10.05 19.31
N GLY A 40 -21.77 8.90 18.62
CA GLY A 40 -22.62 8.70 17.46
C GLY A 40 -21.94 8.86 16.11
N CYS A 41 -20.60 8.99 16.04
CA CYS A 41 -19.90 8.89 14.77
C CYS A 41 -20.01 7.47 14.20
N SER A 42 -20.20 7.37 12.88
CA SER A 42 -20.11 6.09 12.19
C SER A 42 -18.69 5.55 12.25
N ILE A 43 -18.58 4.24 12.41
CA ILE A 43 -17.31 3.53 12.39
C ILE A 43 -16.85 3.22 10.94
N ASN A 44 -17.74 3.47 9.97
CA ASN A 44 -17.45 3.22 8.56
C ASN A 44 -16.27 4.06 8.07
N GLY A 45 -15.32 3.43 7.42
CA GLY A 45 -14.09 4.08 6.96
C GLY A 45 -12.98 4.19 8.01
N ALA A 46 -13.30 4.17 9.32
CA ALA A 46 -12.29 4.24 10.36
C ALA A 46 -11.35 3.03 10.36
N ILE A 47 -11.87 1.82 10.05
CA ILE A 47 -11.07 0.61 9.97
C ILE A 47 -10.06 0.66 8.81
N ASP A 48 -10.46 1.18 7.65
CA ASP A 48 -9.59 1.37 6.49
C ASP A 48 -8.54 2.46 6.74
N ALA A 49 -8.93 3.54 7.43
CA ALA A 49 -8.01 4.59 7.84
C ALA A 49 -6.95 4.08 8.83
N ALA A 50 -7.36 3.28 9.81
CA ALA A 50 -6.45 2.61 10.74
C ALA A 50 -5.52 1.62 10.03
N ALA A 51 -6.05 0.84 9.07
CA ALA A 51 -5.28 -0.12 8.28
C ALA A 51 -4.19 0.58 7.47
N ALA A 52 -4.54 1.67 6.77
CA ALA A 52 -3.58 2.47 6.01
C ALA A 52 -2.48 3.07 6.89
N ALA A 53 -2.82 3.50 8.10
CA ALA A 53 -1.88 4.16 9.00
C ALA A 53 -1.10 3.20 9.93
N GLY A 54 -1.38 1.90 9.89
CA GLY A 54 -0.69 0.90 10.72
C GLY A 54 -1.15 0.83 12.17
N HIS A 55 -2.35 1.33 12.46
CA HIS A 55 -2.86 1.40 13.83
C HIS A 55 -3.75 0.19 14.17
N LEU A 56 -3.12 -0.97 14.37
CA LEU A 56 -3.79 -2.23 14.70
C LEU A 56 -4.77 -2.12 15.89
N PRO A 57 -4.48 -1.45 17.02
CA PRO A 57 -5.46 -1.30 18.10
C PRO A 57 -6.74 -0.58 17.68
N CYS A 58 -6.66 0.40 16.78
CA CYS A 58 -7.84 1.07 16.24
C CYS A 58 -8.63 0.14 15.32
N MET A 59 -7.96 -0.68 14.50
CA MET A 59 -8.63 -1.70 13.68
C MET A 59 -9.38 -2.72 14.53
N GLN A 60 -8.74 -3.21 15.60
CA GLN A 60 -9.37 -4.15 16.53
C GLN A 60 -10.62 -3.56 17.16
N TYR A 61 -10.52 -2.34 17.69
CA TYR A 61 -11.66 -1.64 18.26
C TYR A 61 -12.79 -1.45 17.22
N CYS A 62 -12.45 -1.06 16.00
CA CYS A 62 -13.44 -0.90 14.93
C CYS A 62 -14.18 -2.22 14.66
N LEU A 63 -13.46 -3.32 14.53
CA LEU A 63 -14.06 -4.64 14.25
C LEU A 63 -14.97 -5.09 15.40
N GLU A 64 -14.55 -4.92 16.67
CA GLU A 64 -15.32 -5.26 17.87
C GLU A 64 -16.62 -4.44 17.98
N ASN A 65 -16.67 -3.25 17.41
CA ASN A 65 -17.81 -2.34 17.45
C ASN A 65 -18.62 -2.30 16.13
N GLY A 66 -18.51 -3.34 15.31
CA GLY A 66 -19.36 -3.54 14.13
C GLY A 66 -18.79 -2.93 12.84
N GLY A 67 -17.54 -2.53 12.82
CA GLY A 67 -16.83 -2.18 11.59
C GLY A 67 -16.63 -3.42 10.71
N GLU A 68 -16.70 -3.25 9.41
CA GLU A 68 -16.55 -4.33 8.45
C GLU A 68 -15.16 -4.35 7.83
N ILE A 69 -14.53 -5.51 7.83
CA ILE A 69 -13.30 -5.77 7.09
C ILE A 69 -13.67 -6.29 5.70
N ASN A 70 -13.06 -5.73 4.68
CA ASN A 70 -13.26 -6.10 3.29
C ASN A 70 -11.96 -6.03 2.49
N THR A 71 -12.00 -6.30 1.20
CA THR A 71 -10.81 -6.29 0.33
C THR A 71 -10.11 -4.92 0.28
N ASN A 72 -10.84 -3.81 0.49
CA ASN A 72 -10.25 -2.47 0.56
C ASN A 72 -9.37 -2.30 1.80
N THR A 73 -9.73 -2.93 2.92
CA THR A 73 -8.91 -2.91 4.16
C THR A 73 -7.54 -3.54 3.93
N ALA A 74 -7.49 -4.73 3.29
CA ALA A 74 -6.22 -5.37 2.92
C ALA A 74 -5.43 -4.56 1.90
N PHE A 75 -6.11 -4.00 0.88
CA PHE A 75 -5.49 -3.12 -0.10
C PHE A 75 -4.85 -1.89 0.56
N LYS A 76 -5.55 -1.22 1.47
CA LYS A 76 -5.04 -0.04 2.20
C LYS A 76 -3.81 -0.39 3.04
N ALA A 77 -3.85 -1.49 3.78
CA ALA A 77 -2.71 -1.96 4.55
C ALA A 77 -1.50 -2.26 3.65
N ALA A 78 -1.71 -2.95 2.53
CA ALA A 78 -0.65 -3.28 1.58
C ALA A 78 -0.05 -2.04 0.91
N SER A 79 -0.88 -1.07 0.51
CA SER A 79 -0.43 0.16 -0.16
C SER A 79 0.42 1.08 0.71
N MET A 80 0.34 0.93 2.02
CA MET A 80 1.10 1.71 3.00
C MET A 80 2.17 0.88 3.74
N GLY A 81 2.29 -0.41 3.41
CA GLY A 81 3.31 -1.29 3.96
C GLY A 81 3.08 -1.72 5.41
N THR A 82 1.85 -1.66 5.89
CA THR A 82 1.49 -1.98 7.28
C THR A 82 1.18 -3.48 7.42
N VAL A 83 2.21 -4.32 7.47
CA VAL A 83 2.09 -5.79 7.42
C VAL A 83 1.21 -6.38 8.54
N GLU A 84 1.29 -5.86 9.76
CA GLU A 84 0.47 -6.34 10.88
C GLU A 84 -1.02 -6.06 10.65
N CYS A 85 -1.35 -4.91 10.06
CA CYS A 85 -2.72 -4.57 9.68
C CYS A 85 -3.20 -5.42 8.50
N LEU A 86 -2.32 -5.69 7.52
CA LEU A 86 -2.62 -6.59 6.40
C LEU A 86 -2.92 -8.01 6.91
N ARG A 87 -2.08 -8.52 7.81
CA ARG A 87 -2.27 -9.83 8.44
C ARG A 87 -3.60 -9.90 9.18
N PHE A 88 -3.87 -8.92 10.03
CA PHE A 88 -5.12 -8.84 10.78
C PHE A 88 -6.34 -8.77 9.85
N ALA A 89 -6.29 -7.97 8.79
CA ALA A 89 -7.38 -7.87 7.82
C ALA A 89 -7.68 -9.24 7.17
N VAL A 90 -6.64 -9.94 6.70
CA VAL A 90 -6.78 -11.24 6.03
C VAL A 90 -7.30 -12.32 7.00
N GLU A 91 -6.77 -12.39 8.20
CA GLU A 91 -7.21 -13.34 9.24
C GLU A 91 -8.67 -13.12 9.66
N ASN A 92 -9.19 -11.90 9.51
CA ASN A 92 -10.57 -11.54 9.80
C ASN A 92 -11.46 -11.42 8.54
N GLY A 93 -11.04 -12.04 7.44
CA GLY A 93 -11.91 -12.29 6.29
C GLY A 93 -11.93 -11.21 5.20
N SER A 94 -10.93 -10.33 5.14
CA SER A 94 -10.87 -9.32 4.07
C SER A 94 -10.89 -9.90 2.66
N GLY A 95 -10.43 -11.15 2.50
CA GLY A 95 -10.14 -11.71 1.20
C GLY A 95 -8.88 -11.11 0.56
N TRP A 96 -8.45 -11.72 -0.53
CA TRP A 96 -7.31 -11.28 -1.33
C TRP A 96 -7.77 -10.71 -2.67
N THR A 97 -7.08 -9.67 -3.13
CA THR A 97 -7.10 -9.23 -4.53
C THR A 97 -5.68 -9.19 -5.07
N SER A 98 -5.50 -9.35 -6.37
CA SER A 98 -4.18 -9.27 -7.00
C SER A 98 -3.52 -7.89 -6.85
N GLU A 99 -4.31 -6.85 -6.61
CA GLU A 99 -3.83 -5.50 -6.31
C GLU A 99 -2.97 -5.44 -5.05
N VAL A 100 -3.17 -6.34 -4.08
CA VAL A 100 -2.33 -6.43 -2.87
C VAL A 100 -0.87 -6.72 -3.24
N ILE A 101 -0.63 -7.64 -4.19
CA ILE A 101 0.71 -7.93 -4.72
C ILE A 101 1.32 -6.69 -5.38
N ILE A 102 0.54 -6.02 -6.25
CA ILE A 102 1.00 -4.84 -7.00
C ILE A 102 1.36 -3.71 -6.02
N GLN A 103 0.49 -3.42 -5.06
CA GLN A 103 0.73 -2.35 -4.07
C GLN A 103 1.93 -2.67 -3.19
N SER A 104 2.07 -3.92 -2.75
CA SER A 104 3.21 -4.34 -1.93
C SER A 104 4.53 -4.26 -2.71
N ALA A 105 4.51 -4.45 -4.03
CA ALA A 105 5.69 -4.36 -4.90
C ALA A 105 6.31 -2.95 -4.97
N TYR A 106 5.60 -1.91 -4.55
CA TYR A 106 6.12 -0.54 -4.43
C TYR A 106 7.06 -0.32 -3.23
N GLY A 107 7.71 -1.36 -2.74
CA GLY A 107 8.75 -1.30 -1.71
C GLY A 107 8.31 -1.83 -0.33
N HIS A 108 7.13 -2.39 -0.25
CA HIS A 108 6.59 -2.97 0.98
C HIS A 108 6.92 -4.46 1.09
N THR A 109 8.20 -4.78 1.24
CA THR A 109 8.75 -6.14 1.14
C THR A 109 8.07 -7.13 2.08
N GLU A 110 7.79 -6.75 3.32
CA GLU A 110 7.14 -7.63 4.30
C GLU A 110 5.68 -7.94 3.93
N CYS A 111 4.95 -6.95 3.41
CA CYS A 111 3.59 -7.16 2.89
C CYS A 111 3.61 -8.08 1.67
N LEU A 112 4.56 -7.86 0.75
CA LEU A 112 4.71 -8.68 -0.44
C LEU A 112 5.02 -10.13 -0.08
N GLN A 113 5.99 -10.35 0.82
CA GLN A 113 6.35 -11.67 1.29
C GLN A 113 5.14 -12.39 1.91
N TYR A 114 4.44 -11.71 2.82
CA TYR A 114 3.24 -12.26 3.46
C TYR A 114 2.15 -12.62 2.44
N ALA A 115 1.90 -11.74 1.47
CA ALA A 115 0.89 -12.00 0.43
C ALA A 115 1.25 -13.21 -0.45
N LEU A 116 2.53 -13.33 -0.86
CA LEU A 116 3.02 -14.46 -1.66
C LEU A 116 2.93 -15.80 -0.91
N GLU A 117 3.24 -15.80 0.39
CA GLU A 117 3.22 -16.99 1.25
C GLU A 117 1.80 -17.41 1.64
N SER A 118 0.86 -16.46 1.75
CA SER A 118 -0.52 -16.68 2.25
C SER A 118 -1.54 -16.92 1.15
N GLY A 119 -1.12 -17.15 -0.10
CA GLY A 119 -2.00 -17.55 -1.20
C GLY A 119 -2.77 -16.41 -1.86
N CYS A 120 -2.24 -15.18 -1.82
CA CYS A 120 -2.80 -14.09 -2.61
C CYS A 120 -2.79 -14.45 -4.12
N PRO A 121 -3.88 -14.15 -4.87
CA PRO A 121 -3.91 -14.38 -6.31
C PRO A 121 -2.76 -13.69 -7.03
N ARG A 122 -2.11 -14.43 -7.95
CA ARG A 122 -0.92 -13.96 -8.69
C ARG A 122 -1.24 -13.33 -10.05
N GLU A 123 -2.52 -13.15 -10.36
CA GLU A 123 -2.97 -12.54 -11.60
C GLU A 123 -2.88 -11.01 -11.51
N ASP A 124 -1.70 -10.47 -11.81
CA ASP A 124 -1.40 -9.03 -11.65
C ASP A 124 -1.41 -8.24 -12.96
N ASN A 125 -1.85 -8.86 -14.06
CA ASN A 125 -1.80 -8.29 -15.43
C ASN A 125 -0.42 -7.75 -15.83
N GLY A 126 0.65 -8.21 -15.19
CA GLY A 126 2.03 -7.82 -15.48
C GLY A 126 2.48 -6.53 -14.80
N PHE A 127 1.80 -6.02 -13.78
CA PHE A 127 2.15 -4.75 -13.12
C PHE A 127 3.09 -4.89 -11.92
N ALA A 128 3.12 -6.02 -11.22
CA ALA A 128 3.93 -6.17 -10.01
C ALA A 128 5.43 -6.04 -10.26
N MET A 129 5.96 -6.71 -11.31
CA MET A 129 7.38 -6.60 -11.67
C MET A 129 7.78 -5.18 -12.08
N PRO A 130 7.05 -4.47 -12.97
CA PRO A 130 7.29 -3.07 -13.25
C PRO A 130 7.24 -2.17 -12.01
N ALA A 131 6.30 -2.38 -11.09
CA ALA A 131 6.20 -1.59 -9.86
C ALA A 131 7.48 -1.69 -9.01
N ALA A 132 7.98 -2.90 -8.79
CA ALA A 132 9.22 -3.13 -8.05
C ALA A 132 10.45 -2.58 -8.80
N PHE A 133 10.47 -2.74 -10.11
CA PHE A 133 11.58 -2.33 -10.97
C PHE A 133 11.75 -0.80 -10.97
N CYS A 134 10.67 -0.11 -11.23
CA CYS A 134 10.67 1.34 -11.41
C CYS A 134 10.87 2.12 -10.10
N GLY A 135 10.51 1.54 -8.97
CA GLY A 135 10.84 2.08 -7.65
C GLY A 135 12.24 1.70 -7.16
N ALA A 136 13.00 0.93 -7.97
CA ALA A 136 14.28 0.34 -7.58
C ALA A 136 14.21 -0.47 -6.28
N HIS A 137 13.11 -1.19 -6.08
CA HIS A 137 12.84 -2.01 -4.90
C HIS A 137 13.41 -3.42 -5.10
N ILE A 138 14.74 -3.56 -4.96
CA ILE A 138 15.47 -4.79 -5.28
C ILE A 138 14.96 -6.01 -4.50
N ASP A 139 14.57 -5.86 -3.24
CA ASP A 139 14.09 -6.98 -2.44
C ASP A 139 12.70 -7.45 -2.89
N CYS A 140 11.81 -6.52 -3.25
CA CYS A 140 10.52 -6.88 -3.85
C CYS A 140 10.72 -7.56 -5.21
N LEU A 141 11.65 -7.07 -6.03
CA LEU A 141 11.96 -7.66 -7.33
C LEU A 141 12.46 -9.10 -7.20
N LYS A 142 13.34 -9.36 -6.23
CA LYS A 142 13.83 -10.72 -5.94
C LYS A 142 12.70 -11.65 -5.54
N LEU A 143 11.84 -11.21 -4.60
CA LEU A 143 10.68 -12.00 -4.15
C LEU A 143 9.74 -12.35 -5.28
N LEU A 144 9.43 -11.40 -6.17
CA LEU A 144 8.57 -11.64 -7.33
C LEU A 144 9.23 -12.61 -8.31
N HIS A 145 10.53 -12.45 -8.61
CA HIS A 145 11.28 -13.33 -9.47
C HIS A 145 11.32 -14.76 -8.93
N GLU A 146 11.65 -14.94 -7.64
CA GLU A 146 11.65 -16.24 -6.95
C GLU A 146 10.27 -16.88 -6.90
N ALA A 147 9.20 -16.07 -6.82
CA ALA A 147 7.82 -16.52 -6.93
C ALA A 147 7.38 -16.89 -8.37
N GLY A 148 8.26 -16.69 -9.37
CA GLY A 148 8.03 -17.07 -10.76
C GLY A 148 7.27 -16.04 -11.61
N TYR A 149 7.24 -14.77 -11.18
CA TYR A 149 6.68 -13.71 -12.02
C TYR A 149 7.56 -13.48 -13.24
N PRO A 150 6.96 -13.35 -14.44
CA PRO A 150 7.72 -13.17 -15.68
C PRO A 150 8.39 -11.79 -15.73
N TRP A 151 9.57 -11.72 -16.32
CA TRP A 151 10.20 -10.46 -16.63
C TRP A 151 9.33 -9.60 -17.54
N PRO A 152 9.17 -8.30 -17.25
CA PRO A 152 8.37 -7.42 -18.09
C PRO A 152 9.01 -7.25 -19.47
N LYS A 153 8.19 -7.31 -20.50
CA LYS A 153 8.65 -7.06 -21.89
C LYS A 153 8.91 -5.57 -22.10
N ASN A 154 8.07 -4.72 -21.51
CA ASN A 154 8.18 -3.26 -21.53
C ASN A 154 8.14 -2.77 -20.09
N LEU A 155 9.26 -2.20 -19.61
CA LEU A 155 9.38 -1.72 -18.24
C LEU A 155 8.55 -0.46 -17.97
N PHE A 156 8.45 0.40 -18.96
CA PHE A 156 7.84 1.73 -18.84
C PHE A 156 6.52 1.85 -19.60
N GLY A 157 5.96 0.69 -20.03
CA GLY A 157 4.63 0.58 -20.64
C GLY A 157 4.45 1.26 -22.00
N ASP A 158 3.42 0.82 -22.72
CA ASP A 158 2.79 1.61 -23.76
C ASP A 158 2.01 2.77 -23.11
N GLU A 159 1.57 3.77 -23.86
CA GLU A 159 0.94 5.04 -23.41
C GLU A 159 -0.16 4.95 -22.34
N GLN A 160 -0.54 3.76 -21.90
CA GLN A 160 -1.54 3.49 -20.85
C GLN A 160 -0.95 3.02 -19.52
N SER A 161 0.36 2.85 -19.40
CA SER A 161 0.92 2.51 -18.09
C SER A 161 0.95 3.76 -17.23
N VAL A 162 0.24 3.69 -16.11
CA VAL A 162 0.15 4.71 -15.04
C VAL A 162 1.51 4.89 -14.32
N PHE A 163 2.59 4.66 -15.06
CA PHE A 163 3.93 4.77 -14.52
C PHE A 163 4.44 6.20 -14.66
N ASN A 164 4.14 6.99 -13.65
CA ASN A 164 4.86 8.21 -13.36
C ASN A 164 5.78 7.91 -12.16
N PRO A 165 7.11 7.91 -12.32
CA PRO A 165 8.00 7.82 -11.18
C PRO A 165 7.72 9.05 -10.30
N MET A 166 6.90 8.86 -9.27
CA MET A 166 6.51 9.95 -8.35
C MET A 166 7.70 10.55 -7.59
N ARG A 167 8.89 9.96 -7.72
CA ARG A 167 10.14 10.46 -7.14
C ARG A 167 11.31 10.13 -8.07
N PRO A 168 12.27 11.01 -8.24
CA PRO A 168 13.54 10.68 -8.88
C PRO A 168 14.19 9.54 -8.08
N VAL A 169 14.40 8.40 -8.71
CA VAL A 169 15.13 7.28 -8.14
C VAL A 169 16.61 7.52 -8.41
N GLU A 170 17.44 7.29 -7.41
CA GLU A 170 18.89 7.41 -7.54
C GLU A 170 19.41 6.39 -8.57
N ASP A 171 20.23 6.85 -9.52
CA ASP A 171 20.78 6.01 -10.59
C ASP A 171 21.47 4.75 -10.05
N GLU A 172 22.17 4.85 -8.92
CA GLU A 172 22.87 3.74 -8.29
C GLU A 172 21.92 2.60 -7.89
N LYS A 173 20.73 2.93 -7.39
CA LYS A 173 19.70 1.93 -7.03
C LYS A 173 19.08 1.28 -8.26
N LEU A 174 18.86 2.05 -9.31
CA LEU A 174 18.37 1.52 -10.60
C LEU A 174 19.39 0.56 -11.21
N ILE A 175 20.68 0.90 -11.18
CA ILE A 175 21.76 0.03 -11.70
C ILE A 175 21.75 -1.33 -11.00
N VAL A 176 21.60 -1.36 -9.67
CA VAL A 176 21.54 -2.62 -8.91
C VAL A 176 20.37 -3.50 -9.37
N VAL A 177 19.23 -2.90 -9.63
CA VAL A 177 18.03 -3.61 -10.11
C VAL A 177 18.24 -4.14 -11.53
N PHE A 178 18.83 -3.33 -12.42
CA PHE A 178 19.17 -3.75 -13.79
C PHE A 178 20.20 -4.88 -13.79
N ASP A 179 21.27 -4.78 -12.99
CA ASP A 179 22.30 -5.81 -12.89
C ASP A 179 21.69 -7.16 -12.44
N TYR A 180 20.81 -7.11 -11.45
CA TYR A 180 20.11 -8.32 -11.01
C TYR A 180 19.22 -8.91 -12.11
N ALA A 181 18.43 -8.08 -12.79
CA ALA A 181 17.52 -8.52 -13.83
C ALA A 181 18.26 -9.11 -15.02
N LEU A 182 19.33 -8.45 -15.49
CA LEU A 182 20.18 -8.93 -16.59
C LEU A 182 20.87 -10.25 -16.23
N GLY A 183 21.38 -10.38 -15.01
CA GLY A 183 21.98 -11.61 -14.52
C GLY A 183 21.00 -12.79 -14.42
N ASN A 184 19.69 -12.50 -14.40
CA ASN A 184 18.61 -13.49 -14.30
C ASN A 184 17.72 -13.59 -15.55
N GLY A 185 18.25 -13.21 -16.71
CA GLY A 185 17.63 -13.49 -18.01
C GLY A 185 16.71 -12.41 -18.59
N TRP A 186 16.60 -11.26 -17.91
CA TRP A 186 15.99 -10.10 -18.55
C TRP A 186 16.92 -9.52 -19.64
N ALA A 187 16.38 -8.91 -20.68
CA ALA A 187 17.15 -8.32 -21.75
C ALA A 187 16.67 -6.89 -22.07
N TRP A 188 17.62 -6.04 -22.42
CA TRP A 188 17.31 -4.71 -22.92
C TRP A 188 16.44 -4.75 -24.17
N ASN A 189 15.50 -3.80 -24.26
CA ASN A 189 14.82 -3.48 -25.51
C ASN A 189 14.89 -1.97 -25.78
N THR A 190 14.60 -1.58 -27.03
CA THR A 190 14.69 -0.19 -27.47
C THR A 190 13.77 0.73 -26.66
N ALA A 191 12.54 0.29 -26.37
CA ALA A 191 11.57 1.10 -25.60
C ALA A 191 12.05 1.41 -24.18
N THR A 192 12.72 0.46 -23.51
CA THR A 192 13.31 0.69 -22.18
C THR A 192 14.43 1.73 -22.25
N VAL A 193 15.30 1.65 -23.26
CA VAL A 193 16.41 2.61 -23.42
C VAL A 193 15.90 4.01 -23.73
N GLU A 194 14.90 4.14 -24.60
CA GLU A 194 14.25 5.40 -24.93
C GLU A 194 13.58 6.04 -23.71
N SER A 195 12.90 5.25 -22.90
CA SER A 195 12.25 5.73 -21.67
C SER A 195 13.25 6.22 -20.63
N LEU A 196 14.37 5.51 -20.45
CA LEU A 196 15.45 5.97 -19.55
C LEU A 196 16.06 7.27 -20.03
N ALA A 197 16.28 7.42 -21.35
CA ALA A 197 16.80 8.66 -21.93
C ALA A 197 15.83 9.86 -21.74
N GLY A 198 14.50 9.58 -21.80
CA GLY A 198 13.46 10.57 -21.57
C GLY A 198 13.34 11.03 -20.12
N MET A 199 13.66 10.18 -19.16
CA MET A 199 13.61 10.50 -17.72
C MET A 199 14.64 11.55 -17.29
N GLY A 200 15.79 11.65 -17.96
CA GLY A 200 16.85 12.62 -17.66
C GLY A 200 16.55 14.05 -18.10
N SER A 201 15.50 14.28 -18.89
CA SER A 201 15.18 15.62 -19.43
C SER A 201 14.26 16.47 -18.54
N LEU A 202 13.81 15.95 -17.40
CA LEU A 202 12.91 16.65 -16.46
C LEU A 202 13.64 17.29 -15.25
N SER A 203 14.97 17.22 -15.18
CA SER A 203 15.78 17.72 -14.05
C SER A 203 16.77 18.83 -14.41
N LEU A 204 16.46 19.66 -15.44
CA LEU A 204 17.22 20.90 -15.72
C LEU A 204 16.36 22.13 -15.52
#